data_a53bf7a1e61fcf2b2c67a84c161dfbc2
#
_entry.id   a53bf7a1e61fcf2b2c67a84c161dfbc2
#
_cell.length_a   1.000
_cell.length_b   1.000
_cell.length_c   1.000
_cell.angle_alpha   90.00
_cell.angle_beta   90.00
_cell.angle_gamma   90.00
#
_symmetry.space_group_name_H-M   'P 1'
#
loop_
_entity.id
_entity.type
_entity.pdbx_description
1 polymer ?
#
loop_
_entity_poly.entity_id
_entity_poly.type
_entity_poly.pdbx_seq_one_letter_code
_entity_poly.pdbx_strand_id
1 'polypeptide(L)'
;MSPVEIGAISVGLIVVLVYLGVYIPIALGLVSFVTVWFISGKSVLALNFLKVAASDGVTEYEFATIPLFTLMGLLVSKAGMGRDIYEVMSSVFRKITGGVGMATVGANAVFAAVTGSSIASASVFTKISVPEMLRLNYNPRFAVGVVAGSSVLGMIIPPSAMLIIYAFVAEQSVGEMFLAGIVPGLILTLAYVIAILLMGRFWPSFIGVESKDLSRPPLALKESLNKTIPTLILIVMVLGGIYTGWLTPVEAGAVGAILALIYAIAKGEISKSDFWSTLVETGYITASILFLITMASFYSRMLGFAGLPNQLEEVLQTYDLSFGQIMLIYVVLMLVLGTLLDTASIILIVVPLFVTLIEGMNLSLVWFGIVTVIGAEIGLLTPPLGISCFVIKASLNDPRISLKDVFLGALPFAFIMLLVLILLINVPSLSTVLLFN
;
A
#
# COMPACT_ATOMS: atom_id res chain seq x y z
N MET A 1 23.55 28.27 13.37
CA MET A 1 23.07 26.89 13.03
C MET A 1 23.62 26.55 11.66
N SER A 2 24.17 25.36 11.52
CA SER A 2 24.60 24.85 10.22
C SER A 2 23.40 24.55 9.31
N PRO A 3 23.56 24.54 7.98
CA PRO A 3 22.48 24.13 7.07
C PRO A 3 21.89 22.75 7.41
N VAL A 4 22.74 21.80 7.84
CA VAL A 4 22.34 20.45 8.25
C VAL A 4 21.46 20.47 9.52
N GLU A 5 21.82 21.28 10.54
CA GLU A 5 21.00 21.42 11.75
C GLU A 5 19.62 21.99 11.42
N ILE A 6 19.56 22.98 10.53
CA ILE A 6 18.30 23.58 10.07
C ILE A 6 17.47 22.52 9.31
N GLY A 7 18.14 21.73 8.43
CA GLY A 7 17.51 20.62 7.73
C GLY A 7 16.92 19.56 8.68
N ALA A 8 17.67 19.17 9.71
CA ALA A 8 17.21 18.19 10.71
C ALA A 8 16.00 18.72 11.51
N ILE A 9 16.03 19.98 11.91
CA ILE A 9 14.90 20.63 12.59
C ILE A 9 13.68 20.67 11.66
N SER A 10 13.88 20.93 10.36
CA SER A 10 12.78 20.96 9.39
C SER A 10 12.05 19.62 9.28
N VAL A 11 12.79 18.52 9.28
CA VAL A 11 12.21 17.16 9.30
C VAL A 11 11.35 16.94 10.54
N GLY A 12 11.90 17.26 11.72
CA GLY A 12 11.15 17.16 12.97
C GLY A 12 9.89 18.04 12.98
N LEU A 13 10.00 19.27 12.46
CA LEU A 13 8.86 20.19 12.36
C LEU A 13 7.77 19.66 11.42
N ILE A 14 8.13 19.06 10.27
CA ILE A 14 7.17 18.44 9.36
C ILE A 14 6.41 17.33 10.08
N VAL A 15 7.11 16.42 10.77
CA VAL A 15 6.48 15.31 11.51
C VAL A 15 5.50 15.87 12.57
N VAL A 16 5.90 16.90 13.31
CA VAL A 16 5.03 17.55 14.32
C VAL A 16 3.80 18.18 13.67
N LEU A 17 3.97 18.92 12.57
CA LEU A 17 2.85 19.58 11.87
C LEU A 17 1.86 18.56 11.33
N VAL A 18 2.35 17.47 10.73
CA VAL A 18 1.48 16.37 10.24
C VAL A 18 0.75 15.70 11.40
N TYR A 19 1.44 15.45 12.51
CA TYR A 19 0.81 14.91 13.72
C TYR A 19 -0.29 15.82 14.29
N LEU A 20 -0.11 17.14 14.18
CA LEU A 20 -1.11 18.16 14.55
C LEU A 20 -2.27 18.27 13.55
N GLY A 21 -2.28 17.45 12.48
CA GLY A 21 -3.34 17.40 11.49
C GLY A 21 -3.19 18.38 10.33
N VAL A 22 -2.02 19.00 10.16
CA VAL A 22 -1.74 19.80 8.97
C VAL A 22 -1.63 18.89 7.76
N TYR A 23 -2.30 19.26 6.66
CA TYR A 23 -2.27 18.48 5.42
C TYR A 23 -0.83 18.36 4.89
N ILE A 24 -0.38 17.14 4.63
CA ILE A 24 1.02 16.78 4.37
C ILE A 24 1.69 17.65 3.29
N PRO A 25 1.10 17.82 2.07
CA PRO A 25 1.73 18.66 1.05
C PRO A 25 1.94 20.09 1.52
N ILE A 26 1.04 20.61 2.35
CA ILE A 26 1.17 21.97 2.91
C ILE A 26 2.33 22.02 3.90
N ALA A 27 2.44 21.04 4.80
CA ALA A 27 3.55 20.95 5.74
C ALA A 27 4.90 20.83 5.00
N LEU A 28 5.00 19.93 4.01
CA LEU A 28 6.20 19.76 3.18
C LEU A 28 6.56 21.07 2.45
N GLY A 29 5.61 21.69 1.76
CA GLY A 29 5.85 22.89 0.97
C GLY A 29 6.24 24.11 1.82
N LEU A 30 5.51 24.38 2.89
CA LEU A 30 5.77 25.53 3.76
C LEU A 30 7.12 25.40 4.48
N VAL A 31 7.38 24.24 5.08
CA VAL A 31 8.62 24.04 5.83
C VAL A 31 9.81 24.06 4.88
N SER A 32 9.72 23.42 3.71
CA SER A 32 10.79 23.46 2.71
C SER A 32 11.07 24.87 2.22
N PHE A 33 10.02 25.65 1.95
CA PHE A 33 10.17 27.05 1.53
C PHE A 33 10.90 27.88 2.59
N VAL A 34 10.44 27.80 3.85
CA VAL A 34 11.04 28.54 4.96
C VAL A 34 12.49 28.10 5.19
N THR A 35 12.76 26.79 5.11
CA THR A 35 14.11 26.23 5.30
C THR A 35 15.08 26.71 4.23
N VAL A 36 14.72 26.62 2.94
CA VAL A 36 15.58 27.11 1.85
C VAL A 36 15.80 28.63 1.97
N TRP A 37 14.75 29.39 2.28
CA TRP A 37 14.86 30.83 2.50
C TRP A 37 15.80 31.16 3.67
N PHE A 38 15.65 30.45 4.79
CA PHE A 38 16.46 30.70 5.99
C PHE A 38 17.94 30.35 5.77
N ILE A 39 18.26 29.24 5.10
CA ILE A 39 19.63 28.84 4.80
C ILE A 39 20.29 29.79 3.80
N SER A 40 19.57 30.16 2.73
CA SER A 40 20.14 30.98 1.63
C SER A 40 20.10 32.47 1.83
N GLY A 41 19.23 32.97 2.75
CA GLY A 41 18.88 34.37 2.88
C GLY A 41 18.09 34.98 1.71
N LYS A 42 17.69 34.15 0.71
CA LYS A 42 17.06 34.59 -0.55
C LYS A 42 15.75 33.87 -0.82
N SER A 43 14.62 34.56 -0.69
CA SER A 43 13.30 34.00 -1.01
C SER A 43 13.17 33.58 -2.49
N VAL A 44 13.88 34.23 -3.41
CA VAL A 44 13.90 33.91 -4.82
C VAL A 44 14.44 32.49 -5.08
N LEU A 45 15.41 32.02 -4.29
CA LEU A 45 15.94 30.67 -4.42
C LEU A 45 14.88 29.63 -4.01
N ALA A 46 14.17 29.86 -2.92
CA ALA A 46 13.07 29.01 -2.48
C ALA A 46 11.94 28.94 -3.52
N LEU A 47 11.59 30.08 -4.13
CA LEU A 47 10.63 30.14 -5.23
C LEU A 47 11.12 29.38 -6.48
N ASN A 48 12.39 29.44 -6.81
CA ASN A 48 12.95 28.70 -7.94
C ASN A 48 12.90 27.18 -7.70
N PHE A 49 13.21 26.71 -6.50
CA PHE A 49 13.07 25.29 -6.15
C PHE A 49 11.63 24.82 -6.26
N LEU A 50 10.68 25.62 -5.74
CA LEU A 50 9.26 25.31 -5.86
C LEU A 50 8.80 25.31 -7.32
N LYS A 51 9.27 26.28 -8.14
CA LYS A 51 8.95 26.35 -9.57
C LYS A 51 9.44 25.11 -10.31
N VAL A 52 10.67 24.66 -10.07
CA VAL A 52 11.21 23.45 -10.69
C VAL A 52 10.40 22.24 -10.27
N ALA A 53 10.16 22.05 -8.97
CA ALA A 53 9.34 20.94 -8.47
C ALA A 53 7.93 20.92 -9.07
N ALA A 54 7.30 22.10 -9.22
CA ALA A 54 5.98 22.22 -9.83
C ALA A 54 6.00 21.94 -11.34
N SER A 55 7.07 22.34 -12.03
CA SER A 55 7.24 22.05 -13.47
C SER A 55 7.39 20.54 -13.69
N ASP A 56 8.29 19.89 -12.94
CA ASP A 56 8.53 18.46 -13.04
C ASP A 56 7.24 17.66 -12.71
N GLY A 57 6.51 18.08 -11.66
CA GLY A 57 5.27 17.46 -11.24
C GLY A 57 4.11 17.50 -12.26
N VAL A 58 4.25 18.23 -13.39
CA VAL A 58 3.18 18.34 -14.40
C VAL A 58 3.64 17.78 -15.76
N THR A 59 4.96 17.71 -16.00
CA THR A 59 5.52 17.36 -17.32
C THR A 59 5.81 15.88 -17.50
N GLU A 60 5.94 15.12 -16.41
CA GLU A 60 6.25 13.69 -16.49
C GLU A 60 5.07 12.87 -17.02
N TYR A 61 5.27 12.17 -18.14
CA TYR A 61 4.27 11.31 -18.77
C TYR A 61 3.76 10.22 -17.83
N GLU A 62 4.63 9.69 -16.98
CA GLU A 62 4.32 8.59 -16.05
C GLU A 62 3.28 8.97 -14.98
N PHE A 63 3.07 10.25 -14.69
CA PHE A 63 2.02 10.69 -13.77
C PHE A 63 0.61 10.32 -14.22
N ALA A 64 0.40 10.07 -15.52
CA ALA A 64 -0.88 9.57 -16.04
C ALA A 64 -1.23 8.17 -15.50
N THR A 65 -0.28 7.42 -14.94
CA THR A 65 -0.55 6.14 -14.27
C THR A 65 -1.50 6.32 -13.10
N ILE A 66 -1.38 7.42 -12.35
CA ILE A 66 -2.16 7.68 -11.14
C ILE A 66 -3.67 7.74 -11.43
N PRO A 67 -4.17 8.64 -12.31
CA PRO A 67 -5.61 8.69 -12.62
C PRO A 67 -6.12 7.40 -13.26
N LEU A 68 -5.33 6.76 -14.11
CA LEU A 68 -5.78 5.58 -14.84
C LEU A 68 -5.94 4.35 -13.93
N PHE A 69 -4.97 4.06 -13.06
CA PHE A 69 -5.11 2.98 -12.09
C PHE A 69 -6.13 3.31 -11.00
N THR A 70 -6.24 4.55 -10.58
CA THR A 70 -7.28 4.98 -9.64
C THR A 70 -8.67 4.76 -10.23
N LEU A 71 -8.89 5.16 -11.48
CA LEU A 71 -10.15 4.95 -12.19
C LEU A 71 -10.46 3.46 -12.33
N MET A 72 -9.47 2.66 -12.74
CA MET A 72 -9.62 1.20 -12.83
C MET A 72 -10.06 0.60 -11.48
N GLY A 73 -9.36 0.93 -10.40
CA GLY A 73 -9.65 0.40 -9.06
C GLY A 73 -11.05 0.77 -8.55
N LEU A 74 -11.49 2.02 -8.77
CA LEU A 74 -12.82 2.49 -8.39
C LEU A 74 -13.92 1.80 -9.22
N LEU A 75 -13.72 1.62 -10.53
CA LEU A 75 -14.65 0.90 -11.40
C LEU A 75 -14.78 -0.57 -11.00
N VAL A 76 -13.67 -1.25 -10.74
CA VAL A 76 -13.62 -2.63 -10.25
C VAL A 76 -14.38 -2.79 -8.93
N SER A 77 -14.18 -1.85 -8.00
CA SER A 77 -14.86 -1.84 -6.72
C SER A 77 -16.39 -1.68 -6.88
N LYS A 78 -16.82 -0.72 -7.70
CA LYS A 78 -18.26 -0.47 -7.99
C LYS A 78 -18.91 -1.62 -8.77
N ALA A 79 -18.17 -2.29 -9.67
CA ALA A 79 -18.65 -3.46 -10.39
C ALA A 79 -18.84 -4.70 -9.51
N GLY A 80 -18.51 -4.63 -8.21
CA GLY A 80 -18.69 -5.72 -7.26
C GLY A 80 -17.76 -6.90 -7.46
N MET A 81 -16.63 -6.72 -8.16
CA MET A 81 -15.66 -7.79 -8.40
C MET A 81 -15.11 -8.39 -7.10
N GLY A 82 -14.93 -7.59 -6.04
CA GLY A 82 -14.49 -8.09 -4.73
C GLY A 82 -15.44 -9.13 -4.14
N ARG A 83 -16.75 -8.95 -4.32
CA ARG A 83 -17.77 -9.95 -3.91
C ARG A 83 -17.68 -11.22 -4.73
N ASP A 84 -17.57 -11.10 -6.06
CA ASP A 84 -17.48 -12.25 -6.96
C ASP A 84 -16.28 -13.12 -6.63
N ILE A 85 -15.11 -12.52 -6.44
CA ILE A 85 -13.87 -13.20 -6.06
C ILE A 85 -14.02 -13.87 -4.69
N TYR A 86 -14.59 -13.17 -3.71
CA TYR A 86 -14.81 -13.71 -2.38
C TYR A 86 -15.72 -14.95 -2.39
N GLU A 87 -16.80 -14.93 -3.16
CA GLU A 87 -17.72 -16.07 -3.30
C GLU A 87 -17.01 -17.29 -3.89
N VAL A 88 -16.17 -17.08 -4.90
CA VAL A 88 -15.37 -18.17 -5.50
C VAL A 88 -14.36 -18.73 -4.50
N MET A 89 -13.58 -17.85 -3.83
CA MET A 89 -12.59 -18.27 -2.83
C MET A 89 -13.26 -18.97 -1.62
N SER A 90 -14.41 -18.49 -1.18
CA SER A 90 -15.18 -19.14 -0.11
C SER A 90 -15.65 -20.54 -0.52
N SER A 91 -16.02 -20.73 -1.78
CA SER A 91 -16.38 -22.06 -2.31
C SER A 91 -15.19 -23.02 -2.34
N VAL A 92 -14.00 -22.52 -2.70
CA VAL A 92 -12.75 -23.31 -2.74
C VAL A 92 -12.34 -23.78 -1.33
N PHE A 93 -12.31 -22.87 -0.37
CA PHE A 93 -11.81 -23.14 0.99
C PHE A 93 -12.87 -23.67 1.97
N ARG A 94 -14.13 -23.84 1.57
CA ARG A 94 -15.27 -24.18 2.45
C ARG A 94 -15.11 -25.42 3.31
N LYS A 95 -14.27 -26.38 2.90
CA LYS A 95 -14.04 -27.65 3.61
C LYS A 95 -12.91 -27.58 4.63
N ILE A 96 -12.13 -26.50 4.62
CA ILE A 96 -10.91 -26.35 5.41
C ILE A 96 -11.22 -25.55 6.66
N THR A 97 -10.66 -25.93 7.80
CA THR A 97 -10.75 -25.14 9.06
C THR A 97 -10.06 -23.78 8.86
N GLY A 98 -10.74 -22.70 9.25
CA GLY A 98 -10.29 -21.34 8.91
C GLY A 98 -10.57 -20.93 7.45
N GLY A 99 -11.34 -21.75 6.71
CA GLY A 99 -11.55 -21.60 5.27
C GLY A 99 -12.06 -20.25 4.83
N VAL A 100 -12.99 -19.64 5.59
CA VAL A 100 -13.52 -18.31 5.29
C VAL A 100 -12.44 -17.22 5.49
N GLY A 101 -11.59 -17.39 6.51
CA GLY A 101 -10.42 -16.51 6.70
C GLY A 101 -9.44 -16.61 5.53
N MET A 102 -9.10 -17.83 5.11
CA MET A 102 -8.24 -18.05 3.92
C MET A 102 -8.88 -17.52 2.64
N ALA A 103 -10.18 -17.69 2.47
CA ALA A 103 -10.94 -17.11 1.36
C ALA A 103 -10.85 -15.57 1.34
N THR A 104 -10.92 -14.95 2.52
CA THR A 104 -10.75 -13.50 2.66
C THR A 104 -9.36 -13.05 2.25
N VAL A 105 -8.31 -13.75 2.68
CA VAL A 105 -6.92 -13.46 2.27
C VAL A 105 -6.74 -13.62 0.77
N GLY A 106 -7.17 -14.75 0.19
CA GLY A 106 -7.07 -15.00 -1.25
C GLY A 106 -7.86 -14.00 -2.08
N ALA A 107 -9.08 -13.67 -1.64
CA ALA A 107 -9.91 -12.67 -2.30
C ALA A 107 -9.29 -11.26 -2.23
N ASN A 108 -8.72 -10.88 -1.07
CA ASN A 108 -8.00 -9.62 -0.94
C ASN A 108 -6.76 -9.58 -1.86
N ALA A 109 -6.00 -10.66 -1.96
CA ALA A 109 -4.83 -10.72 -2.84
C ALA A 109 -5.21 -10.50 -4.32
N VAL A 110 -6.26 -11.17 -4.78
CA VAL A 110 -6.76 -11.00 -6.17
C VAL A 110 -7.37 -9.62 -6.38
N PHE A 111 -8.12 -9.10 -5.41
CA PHE A 111 -8.73 -7.78 -5.47
C PHE A 111 -7.67 -6.67 -5.42
N ALA A 112 -6.60 -6.88 -4.67
CA ALA A 112 -5.42 -6.02 -4.61
C ALA A 112 -4.81 -5.82 -6.00
N ALA A 113 -4.64 -6.91 -6.75
CA ALA A 113 -4.08 -6.89 -8.11
C ALA A 113 -4.91 -6.11 -9.16
N VAL A 114 -6.05 -5.55 -8.77
CA VAL A 114 -6.89 -4.73 -9.65
C VAL A 114 -7.30 -3.39 -9.03
N THR A 115 -7.10 -3.19 -7.71
CA THR A 115 -7.53 -1.94 -7.04
C THR A 115 -6.40 -1.10 -6.50
N GLY A 116 -5.29 -1.71 -6.11
CA GLY A 116 -4.11 -1.00 -5.61
C GLY A 116 -4.31 -0.18 -4.33
N SER A 117 -5.30 -0.52 -3.49
CA SER A 117 -5.68 0.26 -2.31
C SER A 117 -6.02 -0.62 -1.10
N SER A 118 -5.30 -0.46 0.01
CA SER A 118 -5.59 -1.13 1.28
C SER A 118 -6.90 -0.63 1.90
N ILE A 119 -7.19 0.66 1.80
CA ILE A 119 -8.41 1.27 2.33
C ILE A 119 -9.65 0.73 1.62
N ALA A 120 -9.63 0.64 0.29
CA ALA A 120 -10.72 0.07 -0.49
C ALA A 120 -10.92 -1.41 -0.14
N SER A 121 -9.85 -2.19 -0.07
CA SER A 121 -9.86 -3.60 0.35
C SER A 121 -10.43 -3.76 1.75
N ALA A 122 -9.94 -3.01 2.74
CA ALA A 122 -10.43 -3.03 4.11
C ALA A 122 -11.95 -2.75 4.19
N SER A 123 -12.43 -1.72 3.50
CA SER A 123 -13.84 -1.33 3.50
C SER A 123 -14.73 -2.41 2.86
N VAL A 124 -14.36 -2.91 1.68
CA VAL A 124 -15.13 -3.91 0.92
C VAL A 124 -15.21 -5.22 1.69
N PHE A 125 -14.06 -5.75 2.14
CA PHE A 125 -14.05 -7.06 2.80
C PHE A 125 -14.56 -7.01 4.24
N THR A 126 -14.52 -5.87 4.92
CA THR A 126 -15.24 -5.68 6.19
C THR A 126 -16.74 -5.92 6.01
N LYS A 127 -17.34 -5.40 4.94
CA LYS A 127 -18.78 -5.52 4.69
C LYS A 127 -19.18 -6.90 4.16
N ILE A 128 -18.28 -7.62 3.51
CA ILE A 128 -18.57 -8.91 2.88
C ILE A 128 -18.20 -10.07 3.80
N SER A 129 -16.96 -10.11 4.29
CA SER A 129 -16.42 -11.30 4.96
C SER A 129 -16.66 -11.32 6.48
N VAL A 130 -16.63 -10.16 7.15
CA VAL A 130 -16.82 -10.13 8.62
C VAL A 130 -18.22 -10.63 9.03
N PRO A 131 -19.34 -10.16 8.44
CA PRO A 131 -20.66 -10.68 8.77
C PRO A 131 -20.79 -12.19 8.52
N GLU A 132 -20.18 -12.69 7.46
CA GLU A 132 -20.20 -14.11 7.12
C GLU A 132 -19.39 -14.95 8.12
N MET A 133 -18.20 -14.48 8.53
CA MET A 133 -17.43 -15.13 9.59
C MET A 133 -18.19 -15.14 10.92
N LEU A 134 -18.82 -14.03 11.31
CA LEU A 134 -19.63 -13.96 12.53
C LEU A 134 -20.85 -14.92 12.47
N ARG A 135 -21.51 -15.04 11.32
CA ARG A 135 -22.62 -15.99 11.10
C ARG A 135 -22.16 -17.45 11.30
N LEU A 136 -20.92 -17.74 10.97
CA LEU A 136 -20.31 -19.07 11.11
C LEU A 136 -19.62 -19.26 12.47
N ASN A 137 -19.88 -18.40 13.45
CA ASN A 137 -19.35 -18.45 14.82
C ASN A 137 -17.82 -18.30 14.93
N TYR A 138 -17.18 -17.63 13.97
CA TYR A 138 -15.80 -17.23 14.13
C TYR A 138 -15.65 -16.18 15.24
N ASN A 139 -14.49 -16.18 15.89
CA ASN A 139 -14.16 -15.15 16.88
C ASN A 139 -14.14 -13.76 16.20
N PRO A 140 -14.85 -12.76 16.76
CA PRO A 140 -14.89 -11.42 16.20
C PRO A 140 -13.50 -10.79 15.97
N ARG A 141 -12.56 -11.00 16.89
CA ARG A 141 -11.18 -10.51 16.74
C ARG A 141 -10.48 -11.12 15.55
N PHE A 142 -10.63 -12.43 15.34
CA PHE A 142 -10.08 -13.09 14.17
C PHE A 142 -10.72 -12.55 12.90
N ALA A 143 -12.04 -12.42 12.84
CA ALA A 143 -12.76 -11.95 11.66
C ALA A 143 -12.29 -10.56 11.20
N VAL A 144 -12.19 -9.59 12.12
CA VAL A 144 -11.69 -8.24 11.77
C VAL A 144 -10.19 -8.22 11.55
N GLY A 145 -9.44 -9.04 12.26
CA GLY A 145 -7.99 -9.17 12.13
C GLY A 145 -7.54 -9.72 10.78
N VAL A 146 -8.23 -10.74 10.26
CA VAL A 146 -7.98 -11.26 8.90
C VAL A 146 -8.18 -10.19 7.84
N VAL A 147 -9.25 -9.39 7.97
CA VAL A 147 -9.49 -8.28 7.03
C VAL A 147 -8.41 -7.22 7.16
N ALA A 148 -8.02 -6.84 8.40
CA ALA A 148 -6.96 -5.85 8.62
C ALA A 148 -5.63 -6.32 8.00
N GLY A 149 -5.19 -7.53 8.34
CA GLY A 149 -3.95 -8.09 7.80
C GLY A 149 -3.97 -8.25 6.29
N SER A 150 -5.04 -8.83 5.72
CA SER A 150 -5.07 -9.07 4.28
C SER A 150 -5.30 -7.82 3.43
N SER A 151 -5.89 -6.75 3.98
CA SER A 151 -6.09 -5.50 3.23
C SER A 151 -4.79 -4.83 2.81
N VAL A 152 -3.71 -5.01 3.58
CA VAL A 152 -2.39 -4.43 3.26
C VAL A 152 -1.80 -4.97 1.95
N LEU A 153 -2.26 -6.15 1.49
CA LEU A 153 -1.87 -6.69 0.20
C LEU A 153 -2.16 -5.72 -0.95
N GLY A 154 -3.17 -4.84 -0.80
CA GLY A 154 -3.50 -3.81 -1.78
C GLY A 154 -2.42 -2.74 -2.00
N MET A 155 -1.45 -2.63 -1.10
CA MET A 155 -0.33 -1.71 -1.25
C MET A 155 0.96 -2.39 -1.74
N ILE A 156 1.00 -3.73 -1.74
CA ILE A 156 2.18 -4.52 -2.09
C ILE A 156 1.98 -5.20 -3.45
N ILE A 157 0.82 -5.84 -3.66
CA ILE A 157 0.50 -6.50 -4.94
C ILE A 157 0.17 -5.42 -5.99
N PRO A 158 0.88 -5.38 -7.13
CA PRO A 158 0.64 -4.37 -8.15
C PRO A 158 -0.70 -4.59 -8.91
N PRO A 159 -1.26 -3.52 -9.47
CA PRO A 159 -0.80 -2.13 -9.39
C PRO A 159 -1.07 -1.52 -8.02
N SER A 160 -0.09 -0.82 -7.45
CA SER A 160 -0.19 -0.23 -6.12
C SER A 160 0.11 1.27 -6.16
N ALA A 161 -0.77 2.07 -5.54
CA ALA A 161 -0.57 3.51 -5.44
C ALA A 161 0.72 3.86 -4.66
N MET A 162 1.08 3.08 -3.64
CA MET A 162 2.28 3.35 -2.84
C MET A 162 3.56 3.00 -3.61
N LEU A 163 3.54 1.95 -4.42
CA LEU A 163 4.66 1.64 -5.31
C LEU A 163 4.87 2.72 -6.38
N ILE A 164 3.77 3.33 -6.88
CA ILE A 164 3.84 4.48 -7.80
C ILE A 164 4.46 5.69 -7.09
N ILE A 165 3.97 6.05 -5.89
CA ILE A 165 4.51 7.17 -5.12
C ILE A 165 6.00 6.96 -4.82
N TYR A 166 6.37 5.75 -4.39
CA TYR A 166 7.77 5.41 -4.13
C TYR A 166 8.63 5.56 -5.40
N ALA A 167 8.15 5.04 -6.54
CA ALA A 167 8.86 5.13 -7.82
C ALA A 167 9.23 6.59 -8.16
N PHE A 168 8.28 7.51 -7.99
CA PHE A 168 8.53 8.93 -8.23
C PHE A 168 9.50 9.56 -7.24
N VAL A 169 9.41 9.19 -5.96
CA VAL A 169 10.28 9.77 -4.90
C VAL A 169 11.71 9.27 -5.00
N ALA A 170 11.89 8.01 -5.38
CA ALA A 170 13.19 7.37 -5.52
C ALA A 170 13.71 7.36 -6.97
N GLU A 171 13.03 8.06 -7.89
CA GLU A 171 13.37 8.14 -9.33
C GLU A 171 13.57 6.75 -9.98
N GLN A 172 12.67 5.81 -9.64
CA GLN A 172 12.66 4.44 -10.17
C GLN A 172 11.53 4.23 -11.17
N SER A 173 11.67 3.23 -12.04
CA SER A 173 10.61 2.84 -12.98
C SER A 173 9.38 2.29 -12.24
N VAL A 174 8.20 2.83 -12.55
CA VAL A 174 6.91 2.32 -12.05
C VAL A 174 6.70 0.87 -12.46
N GLY A 175 7.10 0.50 -13.69
CA GLY A 175 7.01 -0.86 -14.19
C GLY A 175 7.86 -1.84 -13.37
N GLU A 176 9.12 -1.47 -13.08
CA GLU A 176 10.01 -2.29 -12.24
C GLU A 176 9.48 -2.43 -10.81
N MET A 177 8.96 -1.35 -10.22
CA MET A 177 8.33 -1.39 -8.91
C MET A 177 7.13 -2.34 -8.88
N PHE A 178 6.32 -2.37 -9.94
CA PHE A 178 5.22 -3.30 -10.04
C PHE A 178 5.70 -4.75 -10.13
N LEU A 179 6.69 -5.04 -10.98
CA LEU A 179 7.25 -6.39 -11.08
C LEU A 179 7.84 -6.85 -9.74
N ALA A 180 8.55 -5.96 -9.04
CA ALA A 180 9.15 -6.23 -7.74
C ALA A 180 8.12 -6.53 -6.64
N GLY A 181 6.90 -6.00 -6.72
CA GLY A 181 5.82 -6.23 -5.76
C GLY A 181 5.14 -7.60 -5.87
N ILE A 182 5.22 -8.28 -7.04
CA ILE A 182 4.50 -9.53 -7.30
C ILE A 182 4.94 -10.64 -6.34
N VAL A 183 6.21 -10.97 -6.32
CA VAL A 183 6.73 -12.09 -5.53
C VAL A 183 6.58 -11.85 -4.02
N PRO A 184 6.96 -10.69 -3.46
CA PRO A 184 6.70 -10.35 -2.06
C PRO A 184 5.21 -10.43 -1.69
N GLY A 185 4.32 -9.91 -2.53
CA GLY A 185 2.88 -9.98 -2.32
C GLY A 185 2.34 -11.42 -2.28
N LEU A 186 2.82 -12.28 -3.17
CA LEU A 186 2.48 -13.72 -3.16
C LEU A 186 3.04 -14.43 -1.93
N ILE A 187 4.28 -14.14 -1.53
CA ILE A 187 4.89 -14.70 -0.31
C ILE A 187 4.05 -14.30 0.91
N LEU A 188 3.67 -13.04 1.03
CA LEU A 188 2.87 -12.55 2.15
C LEU A 188 1.47 -13.19 2.16
N THR A 189 0.82 -13.30 0.99
CA THR A 189 -0.47 -13.98 0.84
C THR A 189 -0.37 -15.42 1.32
N LEU A 190 0.65 -16.15 0.89
CA LEU A 190 0.88 -17.54 1.27
C LEU A 190 1.20 -17.67 2.76
N ALA A 191 2.02 -16.77 3.30
CA ALA A 191 2.33 -16.72 4.73
C ALA A 191 1.06 -16.53 5.58
N TYR A 192 0.14 -15.66 5.17
CA TYR A 192 -1.14 -15.47 5.85
C TYR A 192 -2.04 -16.72 5.78
N VAL A 193 -2.13 -17.36 4.62
CA VAL A 193 -2.89 -18.62 4.46
C VAL A 193 -2.31 -19.72 5.36
N ILE A 194 -1.00 -19.91 5.35
CA ILE A 194 -0.31 -20.88 6.20
C ILE A 194 -0.53 -20.53 7.68
N ALA A 195 -0.44 -19.28 8.06
CA ALA A 195 -0.67 -18.84 9.44
C ALA A 195 -2.10 -19.15 9.90
N ILE A 196 -3.12 -18.92 9.07
CA ILE A 196 -4.50 -19.27 9.41
C ILE A 196 -4.64 -20.79 9.61
N LEU A 197 -4.01 -21.61 8.75
CA LEU A 197 -3.98 -23.07 8.92
C LEU A 197 -3.33 -23.47 10.25
N LEU A 198 -2.19 -22.88 10.58
CA LEU A 198 -1.47 -23.13 11.84
C LEU A 198 -2.28 -22.65 13.05
N MET A 199 -2.90 -21.48 12.98
CA MET A 199 -3.81 -20.98 14.03
C MET A 199 -4.98 -21.94 14.22
N GLY A 200 -5.57 -22.48 13.14
CA GLY A 200 -6.65 -23.48 13.22
C GLY A 200 -6.22 -24.76 13.90
N ARG A 201 -4.96 -25.15 13.74
CA ARG A 201 -4.40 -26.37 14.35
C ARG A 201 -3.96 -26.18 15.80
N PHE A 202 -3.26 -25.06 16.09
CA PHE A 202 -2.59 -24.83 17.37
C PHE A 202 -3.32 -23.84 18.29
N TRP A 203 -4.19 -22.97 17.74
CA TRP A 203 -4.90 -21.92 18.44
C TRP A 203 -6.38 -21.84 18.04
N PRO A 204 -7.13 -22.95 18.12
CA PRO A 204 -8.52 -22.98 17.68
C PRO A 204 -9.42 -21.98 18.42
N SER A 205 -9.09 -21.65 19.68
CA SER A 205 -9.81 -20.62 20.45
C SER A 205 -9.70 -19.22 19.88
N PHE A 206 -8.63 -18.90 19.16
CA PHE A 206 -8.45 -17.60 18.49
C PHE A 206 -9.29 -17.52 17.21
N ILE A 207 -9.43 -18.60 16.47
CA ILE A 207 -10.32 -18.64 15.28
C ILE A 207 -11.78 -18.67 15.72
N GLY A 208 -12.11 -19.41 16.78
CA GLY A 208 -13.46 -19.62 17.27
C GLY A 208 -14.02 -21.01 16.93
N VAL A 209 -15.26 -21.25 17.38
CA VAL A 209 -15.97 -22.50 17.06
C VAL A 209 -16.52 -22.41 15.65
N GLU A 210 -15.79 -22.96 14.73
CA GLU A 210 -16.13 -22.96 13.32
C GLU A 210 -17.26 -23.93 13.04
N SER A 211 -18.38 -23.44 12.55
CA SER A 211 -19.32 -24.26 11.80
C SER A 211 -18.88 -24.26 10.32
N LYS A 212 -18.43 -25.41 9.82
CA LYS A 212 -18.13 -25.56 8.39
C LYS A 212 -19.36 -25.14 7.58
N ASP A 213 -19.21 -24.22 6.65
CA ASP A 213 -20.34 -23.80 5.80
C ASP A 213 -20.66 -24.86 4.76
N LEU A 214 -21.17 -25.99 5.23
CA LEU A 214 -21.68 -27.08 4.39
C LEU A 214 -23.13 -26.84 3.96
N SER A 215 -23.79 -25.80 4.48
CA SER A 215 -25.18 -25.46 4.19
C SER A 215 -25.39 -24.95 2.77
N ARG A 216 -24.37 -24.31 2.18
CA ARG A 216 -24.41 -23.85 0.79
C ARG A 216 -23.76 -24.89 -0.14
N PRO A 217 -24.37 -25.23 -1.28
CA PRO A 217 -23.71 -26.04 -2.28
C PRO A 217 -22.46 -25.30 -2.81
N PRO A 218 -21.43 -26.06 -3.29
CA PRO A 218 -20.30 -25.42 -3.97
C PRO A 218 -20.81 -24.68 -5.21
N LEU A 219 -20.17 -23.57 -5.54
CA LEU A 219 -20.44 -22.90 -6.80
C LEU A 219 -20.19 -23.85 -7.96
N ALA A 220 -21.11 -23.88 -8.94
CA ALA A 220 -20.90 -24.63 -10.16
C ALA A 220 -19.65 -24.09 -10.88
N LEU A 221 -18.90 -24.97 -11.55
CA LEU A 221 -17.68 -24.58 -12.28
C LEU A 221 -17.92 -23.40 -13.24
N LYS A 222 -19.04 -23.46 -13.98
CA LYS A 222 -19.43 -22.40 -14.93
C LYS A 222 -19.64 -21.06 -14.23
N GLU A 223 -20.26 -21.06 -13.06
CA GLU A 223 -20.51 -19.83 -12.27
C GLU A 223 -19.18 -19.29 -11.69
N SER A 224 -18.33 -20.17 -11.16
CA SER A 224 -16.99 -19.80 -10.69
C SER A 224 -16.15 -19.20 -11.79
N LEU A 225 -16.16 -19.76 -12.99
CA LEU A 225 -15.45 -19.24 -14.16
C LEU A 225 -16.00 -17.88 -14.57
N ASN A 226 -17.33 -17.70 -14.66
CA ASN A 226 -17.94 -16.42 -15.02
C ASN A 226 -17.56 -15.28 -14.05
N LYS A 227 -17.41 -15.57 -12.76
CA LYS A 227 -17.00 -14.61 -11.73
C LYS A 227 -15.50 -14.34 -11.74
N THR A 228 -14.67 -15.30 -12.12
CA THR A 228 -13.20 -15.19 -12.05
C THR A 228 -12.58 -14.66 -13.34
N ILE A 229 -13.09 -15.06 -14.51
CA ILE A 229 -12.51 -14.72 -15.82
C ILE A 229 -12.35 -13.21 -16.02
N PRO A 230 -13.33 -12.34 -15.72
CA PRO A 230 -13.15 -10.90 -15.92
C PRO A 230 -11.97 -10.32 -15.14
N THR A 231 -11.80 -10.76 -13.89
CA THR A 231 -10.67 -10.33 -13.05
C THR A 231 -9.34 -10.88 -13.58
N LEU A 232 -9.30 -12.13 -14.02
CA LEU A 232 -8.10 -12.71 -14.62
C LEU A 232 -7.71 -11.97 -15.91
N ILE A 233 -8.67 -11.62 -16.75
CA ILE A 233 -8.42 -10.83 -17.97
C ILE A 233 -7.77 -9.49 -17.59
N LEU A 234 -8.31 -8.78 -16.60
CA LEU A 234 -7.71 -7.53 -16.12
C LEU A 234 -6.28 -7.71 -15.65
N ILE A 235 -6.03 -8.70 -14.79
CA ILE A 235 -4.69 -8.98 -14.25
C ILE A 235 -3.71 -9.32 -15.38
N VAL A 236 -4.09 -10.22 -16.29
CA VAL A 236 -3.23 -10.67 -17.40
C VAL A 236 -2.96 -9.52 -18.37
N MET A 237 -3.96 -8.72 -18.71
CA MET A 237 -3.78 -7.59 -19.63
C MET A 237 -2.91 -6.50 -19.03
N VAL A 238 -3.10 -6.18 -17.75
CA VAL A 238 -2.35 -5.11 -17.07
C VAL A 238 -0.95 -5.60 -16.72
N LEU A 239 -0.82 -6.60 -15.85
CA LEU A 239 0.49 -7.06 -15.37
C LEU A 239 1.24 -7.84 -16.46
N GLY A 240 0.56 -8.67 -17.23
CA GLY A 240 1.16 -9.39 -18.35
C GLY A 240 1.63 -8.45 -19.45
N GLY A 241 0.85 -7.40 -19.77
CA GLY A 241 1.24 -6.37 -20.73
C GLY A 241 2.51 -5.61 -20.31
N ILE A 242 2.61 -5.23 -19.04
CA ILE A 242 3.81 -4.58 -18.49
C ILE A 242 5.00 -5.56 -18.48
N TYR A 243 4.78 -6.79 -17.97
CA TYR A 243 5.83 -7.80 -17.87
C TYR A 243 6.45 -8.17 -19.23
N THR A 244 5.62 -8.27 -20.28
CA THR A 244 6.10 -8.59 -21.64
C THR A 244 6.68 -7.39 -22.38
N GLY A 245 6.60 -6.18 -21.80
CA GLY A 245 7.01 -4.93 -22.45
C GLY A 245 6.07 -4.48 -23.60
N TRP A 246 4.89 -5.10 -23.75
CA TRP A 246 3.91 -4.69 -24.76
C TRP A 246 3.20 -3.39 -24.38
N LEU A 247 3.04 -3.13 -23.09
CA LEU A 247 2.40 -1.94 -22.57
C LEU A 247 3.32 -1.25 -21.57
N THR A 248 3.42 0.06 -21.68
CA THR A 248 3.93 0.90 -20.61
C THR A 248 2.96 0.91 -19.42
N PRO A 249 3.37 1.26 -18.20
CA PRO A 249 2.46 1.38 -17.07
C PRO A 249 1.26 2.28 -17.35
N VAL A 250 1.45 3.38 -18.09
CA VAL A 250 0.37 4.31 -18.48
C VAL A 250 -0.65 3.63 -19.39
N GLU A 251 -0.16 2.97 -20.46
CA GLU A 251 -1.02 2.22 -21.39
C GLU A 251 -1.76 1.08 -20.71
N ALA A 252 -1.09 0.34 -19.83
CA ALA A 252 -1.69 -0.72 -19.05
C ALA A 252 -2.81 -0.20 -18.13
N GLY A 253 -2.60 0.95 -17.49
CA GLY A 253 -3.63 1.64 -16.71
C GLY A 253 -4.85 2.03 -17.56
N ALA A 254 -4.62 2.55 -18.77
CA ALA A 254 -5.69 2.92 -19.70
C ALA A 254 -6.49 1.69 -20.15
N VAL A 255 -5.81 0.62 -20.58
CA VAL A 255 -6.43 -0.65 -20.95
C VAL A 255 -7.23 -1.23 -19.77
N GLY A 256 -6.66 -1.24 -18.58
CA GLY A 256 -7.32 -1.72 -17.37
C GLY A 256 -8.57 -0.93 -17.03
N ALA A 257 -8.53 0.41 -17.11
CA ALA A 257 -9.69 1.28 -16.86
C ALA A 257 -10.81 1.04 -17.87
N ILE A 258 -10.47 0.90 -19.16
CA ILE A 258 -11.46 0.60 -20.22
C ILE A 258 -12.09 -0.78 -20.01
N LEU A 259 -11.32 -1.81 -19.72
CA LEU A 259 -11.84 -3.16 -19.48
C LEU A 259 -12.71 -3.21 -18.22
N ALA A 260 -12.32 -2.51 -17.14
CA ALA A 260 -13.12 -2.39 -15.94
C ALA A 260 -14.46 -1.69 -16.20
N LEU A 261 -14.46 -0.63 -17.01
CA LEU A 261 -15.67 0.08 -17.41
C LEU A 261 -16.59 -0.81 -18.25
N ILE A 262 -16.05 -1.49 -19.26
CA ILE A 262 -16.82 -2.42 -20.10
C ILE A 262 -17.48 -3.50 -19.23
N TYR A 263 -16.74 -4.08 -18.29
CA TYR A 263 -17.28 -5.09 -17.38
C TYR A 263 -18.38 -4.52 -16.48
N ALA A 264 -18.17 -3.33 -15.89
CA ALA A 264 -19.16 -2.69 -15.02
C ALA A 264 -20.48 -2.38 -15.76
N ILE A 265 -20.39 -1.94 -17.02
CA ILE A 265 -21.56 -1.70 -17.89
C ILE A 265 -22.23 -3.04 -18.26
N ALA A 266 -21.46 -4.04 -18.67
CA ALA A 266 -22.01 -5.34 -19.06
C ALA A 266 -22.74 -6.04 -17.91
N LYS A 267 -22.28 -5.84 -16.68
CA LYS A 267 -22.91 -6.36 -15.46
C LYS A 267 -24.13 -5.54 -15.01
N GLY A 268 -24.30 -4.33 -15.52
CA GLY A 268 -25.38 -3.42 -15.13
C GLY A 268 -25.22 -2.79 -13.75
N GLU A 269 -24.02 -2.82 -13.19
CA GLU A 269 -23.72 -2.34 -11.82
C GLU A 269 -23.30 -0.87 -11.79
N ILE A 270 -23.25 -0.18 -12.93
CA ILE A 270 -22.86 1.22 -13.02
C ILE A 270 -23.93 2.05 -13.76
N SER A 271 -24.49 3.03 -13.09
CA SER A 271 -25.34 4.04 -13.69
C SER A 271 -24.53 5.20 -14.27
N LYS A 272 -25.14 6.08 -15.08
CA LYS A 272 -24.50 7.31 -15.56
C LYS A 272 -24.06 8.22 -14.41
N SER A 273 -24.83 8.28 -13.33
CA SER A 273 -24.51 9.05 -12.13
C SER A 273 -23.31 8.43 -11.39
N ASP A 274 -23.26 7.08 -11.29
CA ASP A 274 -22.14 6.39 -10.65
C ASP A 274 -20.86 6.58 -11.44
N PHE A 275 -20.92 6.50 -12.77
CA PHE A 275 -19.78 6.76 -13.63
C PHE A 275 -19.25 8.19 -13.43
N TRP A 276 -20.14 9.18 -13.44
CA TRP A 276 -19.74 10.57 -13.21
C TRP A 276 -19.13 10.78 -11.83
N SER A 277 -19.74 10.22 -10.78
CA SER A 277 -19.18 10.28 -9.43
C SER A 277 -17.80 9.61 -9.32
N THR A 278 -17.59 8.52 -10.06
CA THR A 278 -16.28 7.83 -10.12
C THR A 278 -15.21 8.68 -10.79
N LEU A 279 -15.55 9.38 -11.88
CA LEU A 279 -14.63 10.32 -12.54
C LEU A 279 -14.24 11.48 -11.62
N VAL A 280 -15.22 12.06 -10.92
CA VAL A 280 -14.98 13.16 -9.97
C VAL A 280 -14.09 12.66 -8.81
N GLU A 281 -14.36 11.49 -8.24
CA GLU A 281 -13.56 10.87 -7.19
C GLU A 281 -12.13 10.58 -7.66
N THR A 282 -11.98 10.05 -8.88
CA THR A 282 -10.67 9.86 -9.53
C THR A 282 -9.90 11.18 -9.62
N GLY A 283 -10.58 12.26 -10.04
CA GLY A 283 -9.98 13.59 -10.11
C GLY A 283 -9.50 14.11 -8.77
N TYR A 284 -10.28 13.95 -7.71
CA TYR A 284 -9.87 14.35 -6.35
C TYR A 284 -8.66 13.57 -5.84
N ILE A 285 -8.67 12.25 -5.99
CA ILE A 285 -7.54 11.40 -5.57
C ILE A 285 -6.29 11.76 -6.36
N THR A 286 -6.41 11.89 -7.69
CA THR A 286 -5.29 12.25 -8.56
C THR A 286 -4.69 13.61 -8.19
N ALA A 287 -5.52 14.64 -8.05
CA ALA A 287 -5.06 15.97 -7.68
C ALA A 287 -4.35 15.98 -6.32
N SER A 288 -4.88 15.23 -5.35
CA SER A 288 -4.25 15.09 -4.03
C SER A 288 -2.89 14.43 -4.11
N ILE A 289 -2.76 13.32 -4.87
CA ILE A 289 -1.49 12.59 -5.02
C ILE A 289 -0.47 13.43 -5.80
N LEU A 290 -0.87 14.07 -6.90
CA LEU A 290 0.03 14.92 -7.68
C LEU A 290 0.55 16.12 -6.86
N PHE A 291 -0.33 16.77 -6.09
CA PHE A 291 0.08 17.86 -5.20
C PHE A 291 1.05 17.37 -4.13
N LEU A 292 0.80 16.19 -3.59
CA LEU A 292 1.62 15.55 -2.59
C LEU A 292 3.02 15.20 -3.14
N ILE A 293 3.13 14.61 -4.34
CA ILE A 293 4.41 14.31 -5.01
C ILE A 293 5.17 15.59 -5.35
N THR A 294 4.50 16.62 -5.85
CA THR A 294 5.12 17.91 -6.15
C THR A 294 5.76 18.54 -4.91
N MET A 295 5.07 18.54 -3.79
CA MET A 295 5.61 19.08 -2.54
C MET A 295 6.73 18.20 -1.95
N ALA A 296 6.68 16.90 -2.17
CA ALA A 296 7.74 15.97 -1.80
C ALA A 296 9.02 16.18 -2.63
N SER A 297 8.89 16.41 -3.94
CA SER A 297 10.02 16.80 -4.79
C SER A 297 10.68 18.08 -4.31
N PHE A 298 9.88 19.08 -3.93
CA PHE A 298 10.40 20.31 -3.31
C PHE A 298 11.15 20.03 -2.00
N TYR A 299 10.58 19.18 -1.14
CA TYR A 299 11.20 18.78 0.13
C TYR A 299 12.50 18.00 -0.11
N SER A 300 12.54 17.04 -1.02
CA SER A 300 13.74 16.28 -1.38
C SER A 300 14.89 17.22 -1.82
N ARG A 301 14.58 18.19 -2.70
CA ARG A 301 15.54 19.23 -3.11
C ARG A 301 16.04 20.08 -1.95
N MET A 302 15.17 20.43 -1.01
CA MET A 302 15.54 21.17 0.21
C MET A 302 16.48 20.33 1.07
N LEU A 303 16.22 19.03 1.26
CA LEU A 303 17.08 18.13 2.01
C LEU A 303 18.50 18.05 1.40
N GLY A 304 18.56 17.87 0.06
CA GLY A 304 19.82 17.88 -0.67
C GLY A 304 20.58 19.20 -0.51
N PHE A 305 19.87 20.35 -0.60
CA PHE A 305 20.44 21.68 -0.38
C PHE A 305 20.95 21.88 1.05
N ALA A 306 20.26 21.33 2.05
CA ALA A 306 20.69 21.36 3.45
C ALA A 306 21.86 20.41 3.73
N GLY A 307 22.15 19.44 2.84
CA GLY A 307 23.19 18.42 3.00
C GLY A 307 22.86 17.31 4.00
N LEU A 308 21.58 17.17 4.36
CA LEU A 308 21.17 16.22 5.40
C LEU A 308 21.36 14.74 5.00
N PRO A 309 21.09 14.29 3.75
CA PRO A 309 21.34 12.90 3.33
C PRO A 309 22.82 12.51 3.45
N ASN A 310 23.73 13.38 2.99
CA ASN A 310 25.18 13.13 3.07
C ASN A 310 25.68 13.07 4.53
N GLN A 311 25.14 13.97 5.39
CA GLN A 311 25.48 13.95 6.81
C GLN A 311 24.96 12.68 7.51
N LEU A 312 23.79 12.18 7.13
CA LEU A 312 23.27 10.91 7.64
C LEU A 312 24.22 9.76 7.28
N GLU A 313 24.67 9.71 6.02
CA GLU A 313 25.64 8.72 5.54
C GLU A 313 26.95 8.79 6.33
N GLU A 314 27.52 10.00 6.50
CA GLU A 314 28.76 10.21 7.26
C GLU A 314 28.64 9.75 8.72
N VAL A 315 27.52 10.06 9.38
CA VAL A 315 27.23 9.62 10.75
C VAL A 315 27.20 8.09 10.82
N LEU A 316 26.48 7.42 9.91
CA LEU A 316 26.36 5.97 9.91
C LEU A 316 27.69 5.28 9.62
N GLN A 317 28.54 5.84 8.74
CA GLN A 317 29.88 5.36 8.47
C GLN A 317 30.82 5.59 9.67
N THR A 318 30.71 6.73 10.35
CA THR A 318 31.53 7.04 11.54
C THR A 318 31.31 6.04 12.67
N TYR A 319 30.09 5.53 12.83
CA TYR A 319 29.78 4.50 13.83
C TYR A 319 30.02 3.07 13.34
N ASP A 320 30.54 2.88 12.12
CA ASP A 320 30.84 1.57 11.50
C ASP A 320 29.64 0.59 11.61
N LEU A 321 28.45 1.10 11.32
CA LEU A 321 27.22 0.31 11.44
C LEU A 321 27.14 -0.73 10.33
N SER A 322 26.94 -1.98 10.72
CA SER A 322 26.69 -3.07 9.78
C SER A 322 25.36 -2.89 9.03
N PHE A 323 25.22 -3.49 7.84
CA PHE A 323 23.97 -3.52 7.08
C PHE A 323 22.75 -3.89 7.93
N GLY A 324 22.87 -4.93 8.76
CA GLY A 324 21.76 -5.38 9.62
C GLY A 324 21.35 -4.33 10.66
N GLN A 325 22.29 -3.56 11.21
CA GLN A 325 21.99 -2.47 12.16
C GLN A 325 21.31 -1.30 11.46
N ILE A 326 21.76 -0.92 10.27
CA ILE A 326 21.14 0.14 9.47
C ILE A 326 19.69 -0.24 9.12
N MET A 327 19.48 -1.47 8.63
CA MET A 327 18.13 -1.95 8.31
C MET A 327 17.24 -2.10 9.54
N LEU A 328 17.80 -2.49 10.70
CA LEU A 328 17.04 -2.52 11.95
C LEU A 328 16.58 -1.11 12.35
N ILE A 329 17.47 -0.13 12.31
CA ILE A 329 17.12 1.29 12.60
C ILE A 329 16.04 1.75 11.63
N TYR A 330 16.18 1.45 10.34
CA TYR A 330 15.21 1.83 9.32
C TYR A 330 13.84 1.20 9.57
N VAL A 331 13.79 -0.11 9.84
CA VAL A 331 12.53 -0.82 10.13
C VAL A 331 11.87 -0.27 11.39
N VAL A 332 12.64 -0.04 12.47
CA VAL A 332 12.10 0.56 13.70
C VAL A 332 11.54 1.95 13.42
N LEU A 333 12.24 2.76 12.62
CA LEU A 333 11.74 4.08 12.19
C LEU A 333 10.43 3.96 11.42
N MET A 334 10.34 3.03 10.45
CA MET A 334 9.11 2.77 9.68
C MET A 334 7.96 2.35 10.59
N LEU A 335 8.21 1.45 11.54
CA LEU A 335 7.20 0.99 12.50
C LEU A 335 6.70 2.14 13.37
N VAL A 336 7.61 2.93 13.95
CA VAL A 336 7.25 4.06 14.83
C VAL A 336 6.46 5.12 14.04
N LEU A 337 6.95 5.54 12.88
CA LEU A 337 6.26 6.53 12.06
C LEU A 337 4.93 5.98 11.53
N GLY A 338 4.87 4.70 11.16
CA GLY A 338 3.65 4.03 10.67
C GLY A 338 2.54 3.96 11.72
N THR A 339 2.86 4.04 13.01
CA THR A 339 1.82 4.18 14.04
C THR A 339 1.19 5.58 14.09
N LEU A 340 1.85 6.59 13.50
CA LEU A 340 1.49 8.02 13.60
C LEU A 340 1.06 8.63 12.26
N LEU A 341 1.61 8.13 11.15
CA LEU A 341 1.46 8.68 9.81
C LEU A 341 0.91 7.61 8.85
N ASP A 342 0.34 8.03 7.74
CA ASP A 342 -0.02 7.12 6.64
C ASP A 342 1.21 6.74 5.80
N THR A 343 1.10 5.67 5.02
CA THR A 343 2.19 5.11 4.20
C THR A 343 2.76 6.13 3.22
N ALA A 344 1.92 6.95 2.57
CA ALA A 344 2.38 7.97 1.64
C ALA A 344 3.25 9.01 2.34
N SER A 345 2.81 9.50 3.52
CA SER A 345 3.58 10.46 4.34
C SER A 345 4.96 9.92 4.69
N ILE A 346 5.02 8.65 5.10
CA ILE A 346 6.27 8.00 5.48
C ILE A 346 7.22 7.92 4.29
N ILE A 347 6.73 7.45 3.15
CA ILE A 347 7.53 7.37 1.91
C ILE A 347 8.11 8.75 1.58
N LEU A 348 7.28 9.79 1.59
CA LEU A 348 7.68 11.13 1.18
C LEU A 348 8.65 11.82 2.14
N ILE A 349 8.56 11.54 3.43
CA ILE A 349 9.42 12.15 4.45
C ILE A 349 10.73 11.38 4.59
N VAL A 350 10.67 10.06 4.57
CA VAL A 350 11.81 9.21 4.97
C VAL A 350 12.64 8.75 3.77
N VAL A 351 12.02 8.37 2.66
CA VAL A 351 12.76 7.82 1.50
C VAL A 351 13.84 8.79 1.00
N PRO A 352 13.59 10.10 0.82
CA PRO A 352 14.63 11.02 0.35
C PRO A 352 15.86 11.13 1.25
N LEU A 353 15.72 10.79 2.55
CA LEU A 353 16.84 10.77 3.49
C LEU A 353 17.74 9.54 3.32
N PHE A 354 17.18 8.43 2.86
CA PHE A 354 17.88 7.15 2.81
C PHE A 354 18.32 6.72 1.39
N VAL A 355 17.77 7.32 0.32
CA VAL A 355 18.11 6.96 -1.08
C VAL A 355 19.62 6.99 -1.29
N THR A 356 20.29 8.09 -0.97
CA THR A 356 21.74 8.25 -1.15
C THR A 356 22.54 7.20 -0.37
N LEU A 357 22.11 6.87 0.85
CA LEU A 357 22.75 5.85 1.67
C LEU A 357 22.63 4.45 1.03
N ILE A 358 21.43 4.09 0.55
CA ILE A 358 21.18 2.79 -0.07
C ILE A 358 21.97 2.65 -1.38
N GLU A 359 22.05 3.72 -2.18
CA GLU A 359 22.89 3.78 -3.38
C GLU A 359 24.37 3.64 -3.04
N GLY A 360 24.86 4.33 -2.01
CA GLY A 360 26.24 4.22 -1.52
C GLY A 360 26.61 2.81 -1.05
N MET A 361 25.62 2.02 -0.59
CA MET A 361 25.77 0.61 -0.26
C MET A 361 25.69 -0.33 -1.47
N ASN A 362 25.50 0.16 -2.69
CA ASN A 362 25.25 -0.60 -3.93
C ASN A 362 24.04 -1.55 -3.81
N LEU A 363 23.00 -1.14 -3.12
CA LEU A 363 21.76 -1.90 -2.99
C LEU A 363 20.69 -1.37 -3.96
N SER A 364 19.81 -2.27 -4.41
CA SER A 364 18.71 -1.92 -5.30
C SER A 364 17.69 -1.00 -4.61
N LEU A 365 17.44 0.17 -5.18
CA LEU A 365 16.37 1.07 -4.74
C LEU A 365 15.00 0.46 -4.96
N VAL A 366 14.82 -0.38 -5.97
CA VAL A 366 13.57 -1.12 -6.21
C VAL A 366 13.27 -2.08 -5.05
N TRP A 367 14.26 -2.86 -4.60
CA TRP A 367 14.15 -3.69 -3.40
C TRP A 367 13.83 -2.84 -2.16
N PHE A 368 14.54 -1.72 -1.99
CA PHE A 368 14.34 -0.83 -0.85
C PHE A 368 12.91 -0.27 -0.83
N GLY A 369 12.29 -0.02 -1.98
CA GLY A 369 10.89 0.38 -2.09
C GLY A 369 9.92 -0.67 -1.54
N ILE A 370 10.14 -1.93 -1.86
CA ILE A 370 9.33 -3.02 -1.31
C ILE A 370 9.47 -3.11 0.21
N VAL A 371 10.71 -3.02 0.72
CA VAL A 371 10.97 -3.00 2.18
C VAL A 371 10.28 -1.81 2.85
N THR A 372 10.34 -0.63 2.23
CA THR A 372 9.71 0.59 2.73
C THR A 372 8.19 0.46 2.82
N VAL A 373 7.53 0.03 1.73
CA VAL A 373 6.07 -0.12 1.70
C VAL A 373 5.60 -1.14 2.73
N ILE A 374 6.25 -2.31 2.80
CA ILE A 374 5.89 -3.33 3.78
C ILE A 374 6.11 -2.83 5.21
N GLY A 375 7.25 -2.19 5.49
CA GLY A 375 7.57 -1.64 6.80
C GLY A 375 6.54 -0.61 7.28
N ALA A 376 6.15 0.32 6.41
CA ALA A 376 5.14 1.32 6.70
C ALA A 376 3.75 0.69 6.94
N GLU A 377 3.36 -0.29 6.14
CA GLU A 377 2.07 -0.99 6.28
C GLU A 377 1.96 -1.78 7.60
N ILE A 378 3.06 -2.33 8.13
CA ILE A 378 3.05 -2.94 9.48
C ILE A 378 2.67 -1.89 10.52
N GLY A 379 3.23 -0.69 10.42
CA GLY A 379 2.91 0.43 11.31
C GLY A 379 1.40 0.76 11.30
N LEU A 380 0.77 0.75 10.12
CA LEU A 380 -0.68 1.01 9.97
C LEU A 380 -1.60 -0.05 10.61
N LEU A 381 -1.07 -1.21 10.98
CA LEU A 381 -1.79 -2.24 11.73
C LEU A 381 -1.56 -2.13 13.24
N THR A 382 -0.68 -1.23 13.68
CA THR A 382 -0.28 -1.11 15.09
C THR A 382 -0.82 0.16 15.74
N PRO A 383 -1.19 0.12 17.06
CA PRO A 383 -1.62 1.33 17.77
C PRO A 383 -0.50 2.39 17.81
N PRO A 384 -0.82 3.72 17.98
CA PRO A 384 -2.10 4.28 18.38
C PRO A 384 -3.08 4.60 17.24
N LEU A 385 -2.64 4.97 16.03
CA LEU A 385 -3.55 5.42 14.99
C LEU A 385 -4.05 4.27 14.11
N GLY A 386 -3.17 3.50 13.47
CA GLY A 386 -3.54 2.31 12.70
C GLY A 386 -4.71 2.52 11.73
N ILE A 387 -4.55 3.36 10.72
CA ILE A 387 -5.62 3.84 9.81
C ILE A 387 -6.48 2.69 9.26
N SER A 388 -5.87 1.57 8.86
CA SER A 388 -6.60 0.40 8.35
C SER A 388 -7.58 -0.15 9.39
N CYS A 389 -7.19 -0.18 10.67
CA CYS A 389 -8.05 -0.63 11.76
C CYS A 389 -9.22 0.33 12.01
N PHE A 390 -9.02 1.63 11.88
CA PHE A 390 -10.11 2.63 11.96
C PHE A 390 -11.10 2.49 10.81
N VAL A 391 -10.62 2.29 9.58
CA VAL A 391 -11.48 2.07 8.41
C VAL A 391 -12.37 0.84 8.61
N ILE A 392 -11.80 -0.25 9.11
CA ILE A 392 -12.56 -1.47 9.43
C ILE A 392 -13.64 -1.17 10.48
N LYS A 393 -13.26 -0.50 11.58
CA LYS A 393 -14.22 -0.16 12.63
C LYS A 393 -15.34 0.76 12.11
N ALA A 394 -15.01 1.75 11.31
CA ALA A 394 -15.99 2.66 10.70
C ALA A 394 -16.91 1.95 9.70
N SER A 395 -16.39 0.96 8.96
CA SER A 395 -17.17 0.19 7.97
C SER A 395 -18.06 -0.88 8.58
N LEU A 396 -17.76 -1.34 9.80
CA LEU A 396 -18.40 -2.51 10.45
C LEU A 396 -19.67 -2.13 11.17
N ASN A 397 -20.16 -1.11 11.35
CA ASN A 397 -21.45 -0.71 11.95
C ASN A 397 -21.97 -1.64 13.11
N ASP A 398 -21.07 -2.38 13.79
CA ASP A 398 -21.38 -3.28 14.90
C ASP A 398 -20.76 -2.73 16.21
N PRO A 399 -21.61 -2.33 17.20
CA PRO A 399 -21.12 -1.77 18.46
C PRO A 399 -20.42 -2.79 19.37
N ARG A 400 -20.64 -4.09 19.14
CA ARG A 400 -20.06 -5.18 19.95
C ARG A 400 -18.56 -5.39 19.70
N ILE A 401 -18.05 -4.96 18.53
CA ILE A 401 -16.64 -5.07 18.16
C ILE A 401 -15.99 -3.71 18.35
N SER A 402 -15.11 -3.62 19.32
CA SER A 402 -14.37 -2.39 19.64
C SER A 402 -13.16 -2.22 18.71
N LEU A 403 -12.63 -0.98 18.62
CA LEU A 403 -11.38 -0.72 17.91
C LEU A 403 -10.21 -1.54 18.50
N LYS A 404 -10.21 -1.76 19.83
CA LYS A 404 -9.24 -2.62 20.51
C LYS A 404 -9.29 -4.06 19.98
N ASP A 405 -10.48 -4.58 19.68
CA ASP A 405 -10.62 -5.93 19.12
C ASP A 405 -10.04 -6.01 17.70
N VAL A 406 -10.17 -4.93 16.91
CA VAL A 406 -9.55 -4.86 15.59
C VAL A 406 -8.02 -4.88 15.70
N PHE A 407 -7.43 -4.06 16.58
CA PHE A 407 -5.99 -4.06 16.80
C PHE A 407 -5.48 -5.41 17.30
N LEU A 408 -6.12 -5.99 18.32
CA LEU A 408 -5.73 -7.30 18.87
C LEU A 408 -5.87 -8.42 17.82
N GLY A 409 -6.85 -8.32 16.94
CA GLY A 409 -7.02 -9.24 15.82
C GLY A 409 -5.96 -9.08 14.74
N ALA A 410 -5.51 -7.86 14.50
CA ALA A 410 -4.49 -7.54 13.49
C ALA A 410 -3.06 -7.95 13.92
N LEU A 411 -2.76 -7.97 15.23
CA LEU A 411 -1.41 -8.24 15.74
C LEU A 411 -0.75 -9.52 15.18
N PRO A 412 -1.41 -10.68 15.11
CA PRO A 412 -0.79 -11.89 14.55
C PRO A 412 -0.39 -11.68 13.06
N PHE A 413 -1.22 -10.97 12.30
CA PHE A 413 -0.95 -10.68 10.89
C PHE A 413 0.18 -9.66 10.71
N ALA A 414 0.24 -8.64 11.56
CA ALA A 414 1.36 -7.70 11.61
C ALA A 414 2.69 -8.40 11.94
N PHE A 415 2.66 -9.36 12.88
CA PHE A 415 3.84 -10.16 13.21
C PHE A 415 4.31 -11.04 12.04
N ILE A 416 3.40 -11.68 11.32
CA ILE A 416 3.73 -12.48 10.13
C ILE A 416 4.33 -11.58 9.04
N MET A 417 3.77 -10.40 8.86
CA MET A 417 4.27 -9.42 7.91
C MET A 417 5.70 -8.96 8.27
N LEU A 418 5.99 -8.78 9.56
CA LEU A 418 7.34 -8.49 10.04
C LEU A 418 8.31 -9.64 9.72
N LEU A 419 7.90 -10.89 9.87
CA LEU A 419 8.73 -12.04 9.49
C LEU A 419 9.00 -12.06 7.98
N VAL A 420 8.00 -11.76 7.16
CA VAL A 420 8.19 -11.65 5.71
C VAL A 420 9.10 -10.46 5.37
N LEU A 421 8.96 -9.32 6.05
CA LEU A 421 9.87 -8.19 5.87
C LEU A 421 11.32 -8.55 6.19
N ILE A 422 11.56 -9.25 7.31
CA ILE A 422 12.90 -9.73 7.67
C ILE A 422 13.44 -10.70 6.61
N LEU A 423 12.61 -11.59 6.07
CA LEU A 423 12.99 -12.48 4.97
C LEU A 423 13.42 -11.69 3.73
N LEU A 424 12.66 -10.67 3.32
CA LEU A 424 12.96 -9.85 2.15
C LEU A 424 14.22 -8.98 2.33
N ILE A 425 14.49 -8.54 3.55
CA ILE A 425 15.74 -7.82 3.88
C ILE A 425 16.95 -8.75 3.72
N ASN A 426 16.85 -10.00 4.19
CA ASN A 426 17.96 -10.95 4.12
C ASN A 426 18.12 -11.60 2.74
N VAL A 427 17.06 -11.61 1.92
CA VAL A 427 17.05 -12.20 0.57
C VAL A 427 16.49 -11.19 -0.44
N PRO A 428 17.26 -10.13 -0.80
CA PRO A 428 16.82 -9.08 -1.72
C PRO A 428 16.36 -9.59 -3.09
N SER A 429 16.93 -10.71 -3.55
CA SER A 429 16.57 -11.35 -4.81
C SER A 429 15.09 -11.73 -4.92
N LEU A 430 14.39 -11.95 -3.81
CA LEU A 430 12.95 -12.21 -3.84
C LEU A 430 12.12 -11.03 -4.36
N SER A 431 12.62 -9.81 -4.21
CA SER A 431 11.98 -8.61 -4.76
C SER A 431 12.47 -8.27 -6.16
N THR A 432 13.64 -8.76 -6.58
CA THR A 432 14.25 -8.37 -7.86
C THR A 432 14.26 -9.49 -8.91
N VAL A 433 13.79 -10.70 -8.56
CA VAL A 433 13.85 -11.89 -9.43
C VAL A 433 13.09 -11.74 -10.77
N LEU A 434 12.07 -10.89 -10.82
CA LEU A 434 11.30 -10.64 -12.04
C LEU A 434 11.81 -9.42 -12.83
N LEU A 435 12.81 -8.72 -12.34
CA LEU A 435 13.44 -7.61 -13.05
C LEU A 435 14.36 -8.19 -14.14
N PHE A 436 14.24 -7.65 -15.34
CA PHE A 436 15.17 -8.00 -16.43
C PHE A 436 16.49 -7.27 -16.17
N ASN A 437 17.58 -8.03 -16.00
CA ASN A 437 18.94 -7.52 -15.95
C ASN A 437 19.42 -7.10 -17.33
#